data_745ed9c359636214c3d328d1b0bd0c86
#
_entry.id   745ed9c359636214c3d328d1b0bd0c86
#
_cell.length_a   1.000
_cell.length_b   1.000
_cell.length_c   1.000
_cell.angle_alpha   90.00
_cell.angle_beta   90.00
_cell.angle_gamma   90.00
#
_symmetry.space_group_name_H-M   'P 1'
#
loop_
_entity.id
_entity.type
_entity.pdbx_description
1 polymer ?
#
loop_
_entity_poly.entity_id
_entity_poly.type
_entity_poly.pdbx_seq_one_letter_code
_entity_poly.pdbx_strand_id
1 'polypeptide(L)'
;MTRLALLACCLLFMTGCSSTRHVPQGEYLLDKSTITVEDAPEVQAKSLQNYLRQVPNHKVLGFARLQLGVYNMSGRDSSKWYNRWVRRLGEAPVIYDDALTEQSARQLRLAMINRGYSNVVIDIDTTVNAAKRKTRVNYRVRPGSPQVLRNVRYTITDTMLRRIVFDDTASISLKSGGLFDRNMLDAERSRLTALMRNNGYYTFAKEHITFIADTAAGSRDVDLELVLCAPKPAIPGDTAEATRHRRYFIRNVYINTEADAPASARLDTIMSRGYHIIYGPSRYLRPSILDEKCYLNSGQLYSATNVDRTYEALTQLGILKYVNIAFTPAGKMPDGDEMIDAHIMLSRGKTQGIMLELEGTNSEGDLGVGAGITYQHRNLAKHSELLTVKIRGSYESLSGNLEGLINNRYTEMGAEVGISFPKFEAPILKKRYRQRVKASTEFNFTFNHQERPEYTRIIAGAGMKYKWNNRMNTRRRTFDLIDINFVYLPKSTIDFINTIAPTNPLLRYSYEDHFIMRMGYTFYKTNRPPLFNTSAHNNISQPDIYTFRMQAEMAGNLLYLISNATGMKRHDGAYKVFGIQYAQY
;
A
#
# COMPACT_ATOMS: atom_id res chain seq x y z
N MET A 1 6.23 -36.61 -24.73
CA MET A 1 7.43 -37.19 -24.09
C MET A 1 8.44 -36.12 -23.66
N THR A 2 8.70 -35.09 -24.44
CA THR A 2 9.67 -34.03 -24.11
C THR A 2 9.36 -33.21 -22.84
N ARG A 3 8.10 -32.92 -22.54
CA ARG A 3 7.71 -32.16 -21.33
C ARG A 3 7.91 -32.98 -20.03
N LEU A 4 7.67 -34.29 -20.07
CA LEU A 4 7.95 -35.19 -18.94
C LEU A 4 9.46 -35.38 -18.72
N ALA A 5 10.25 -35.43 -19.80
CA ALA A 5 11.70 -35.50 -19.73
C ALA A 5 12.32 -34.20 -19.19
N LEU A 6 11.78 -33.02 -19.54
CA LEU A 6 12.21 -31.73 -18.99
C LEU A 6 11.85 -31.61 -17.49
N LEU A 7 10.66 -32.05 -17.10
CA LEU A 7 10.23 -32.07 -15.68
C LEU A 7 11.07 -33.08 -14.89
N ALA A 8 11.37 -34.25 -15.44
CA ALA A 8 12.24 -35.23 -14.81
C ALA A 8 13.70 -34.74 -14.72
N CYS A 9 14.20 -34.04 -15.77
CA CYS A 9 15.52 -33.42 -15.75
C CYS A 9 15.59 -32.28 -14.69
N CYS A 10 14.59 -31.42 -14.61
CA CYS A 10 14.47 -30.41 -13.52
C CYS A 10 14.39 -31.05 -12.14
N LEU A 11 13.66 -32.14 -11.97
CA LEU A 11 13.59 -32.89 -10.72
C LEU A 11 14.92 -33.57 -10.35
N LEU A 12 15.64 -34.11 -11.34
CA LEU A 12 16.96 -34.70 -11.13
C LEU A 12 18.04 -33.66 -10.80
N PHE A 13 17.97 -32.44 -11.34
CA PHE A 13 18.83 -31.33 -10.94
C PHE A 13 18.55 -30.85 -9.49
N MET A 14 17.32 -31.04 -8.99
CA MET A 14 16.97 -30.67 -7.62
C MET A 14 17.48 -31.64 -6.55
N THR A 15 17.76 -32.89 -6.87
CA THR A 15 18.23 -33.92 -5.91
C THR A 15 19.74 -33.90 -5.67
N GLY A 16 20.53 -33.26 -6.52
CA GLY A 16 22.00 -33.28 -6.48
C GLY A 16 22.69 -32.17 -5.70
N CYS A 17 22.00 -31.09 -5.32
CA CYS A 17 22.64 -29.98 -4.63
C CYS A 17 22.60 -30.16 -3.11
N SER A 18 23.73 -30.54 -2.50
CA SER A 18 23.90 -30.52 -1.04
C SER A 18 23.60 -29.10 -0.50
N SER A 19 22.59 -28.97 0.35
CA SER A 19 22.22 -27.68 0.97
C SER A 19 23.33 -27.08 1.82
N THR A 20 24.39 -27.84 2.10
CA THR A 20 25.53 -27.47 2.95
C THR A 20 26.83 -27.25 2.17
N ARG A 21 26.76 -27.11 0.81
CA ARG A 21 27.94 -26.99 -0.05
C ARG A 21 28.86 -25.82 0.31
N HIS A 22 28.27 -24.67 0.69
CA HIS A 22 28.98 -23.45 1.04
C HIS A 22 29.03 -23.19 2.55
N VAL A 23 28.68 -24.17 3.39
CA VAL A 23 28.87 -24.09 4.84
C VAL A 23 30.34 -24.38 5.16
N PRO A 24 31.07 -23.52 5.93
CA PRO A 24 32.45 -23.73 6.32
C PRO A 24 32.68 -25.04 7.07
N GLN A 25 33.89 -25.56 7.04
CA GLN A 25 34.21 -26.78 7.80
C GLN A 25 34.12 -26.48 9.32
N GLY A 26 33.50 -27.39 10.07
CA GLY A 26 33.26 -27.22 11.50
C GLY A 26 31.95 -26.49 11.84
N GLU A 27 31.28 -25.86 10.88
CA GLU A 27 30.03 -25.13 11.08
C GLU A 27 28.81 -25.92 10.57
N TYR A 28 27.63 -25.52 11.03
CA TYR A 28 26.38 -26.19 10.74
C TYR A 28 25.36 -25.22 10.13
N LEU A 29 24.60 -25.69 9.13
CA LEU A 29 23.48 -24.95 8.55
C LEU A 29 22.30 -24.93 9.52
N LEU A 30 21.72 -23.78 9.79
CA LEU A 30 20.47 -23.69 10.55
C LEU A 30 19.31 -24.24 9.70
N ASP A 31 18.89 -25.47 10.04
CA ASP A 31 17.81 -26.16 9.29
C ASP A 31 16.42 -25.73 9.70
N LYS A 32 16.20 -25.54 11.01
CA LYS A 32 14.88 -25.18 11.54
C LYS A 32 15.03 -24.41 12.84
N SER A 33 14.24 -23.32 12.98
CA SER A 33 14.01 -22.64 14.25
C SER A 33 12.53 -22.74 14.57
N THR A 34 12.18 -23.27 15.75
CA THR A 34 10.82 -23.41 16.22
C THR A 34 10.65 -22.75 17.57
N ILE A 35 9.45 -22.26 17.83
CA ILE A 35 9.04 -21.75 19.13
C ILE A 35 7.88 -22.61 19.58
N THR A 36 8.03 -23.23 20.76
CA THR A 36 6.96 -23.98 21.41
C THR A 36 6.57 -23.23 22.67
N VAL A 37 5.29 -22.86 22.78
CA VAL A 37 4.74 -22.19 23.96
C VAL A 37 3.98 -23.24 24.76
N GLU A 38 4.33 -23.39 26.03
CA GLU A 38 3.69 -24.31 26.98
C GLU A 38 2.78 -23.50 27.91
N ASP A 39 1.65 -24.07 28.31
CA ASP A 39 0.71 -23.54 29.32
C ASP A 39 0.10 -22.15 29.05
N ALA A 40 0.14 -21.63 27.81
CA ALA A 40 -0.47 -20.36 27.45
C ALA A 40 -1.04 -20.38 26.01
N PRO A 41 -2.20 -20.96 25.78
CA PRO A 41 -2.80 -21.10 24.45
C PRO A 41 -3.13 -19.75 23.79
N GLU A 42 -3.31 -18.70 24.56
CA GLU A 42 -3.53 -17.32 24.07
C GLU A 42 -2.29 -16.71 23.42
N VAL A 43 -1.10 -17.23 23.71
CA VAL A 43 0.15 -16.73 23.12
C VAL A 43 0.48 -17.53 21.86
N GLN A 44 0.21 -16.94 20.72
CA GLN A 44 0.53 -17.57 19.44
C GLN A 44 2.05 -17.57 19.21
N ALA A 45 2.66 -18.74 19.07
CA ALA A 45 4.08 -18.92 18.76
C ALA A 45 4.51 -18.14 17.50
N LYS A 46 3.61 -18.01 16.52
CA LYS A 46 3.84 -17.26 15.29
C LYS A 46 4.12 -15.78 15.54
N SER A 47 3.47 -15.17 16.52
CA SER A 47 3.68 -13.76 16.89
C SER A 47 5.04 -13.50 17.55
N LEU A 48 5.71 -14.56 17.99
CA LEU A 48 7.03 -14.51 18.62
C LEU A 48 8.18 -14.70 17.61
N GLN A 49 7.92 -15.21 16.42
CA GLN A 49 8.95 -15.46 15.40
C GLN A 49 9.74 -14.21 15.02
N ASN A 50 9.13 -13.03 15.07
CA ASN A 50 9.77 -11.75 14.76
C ASN A 50 10.91 -11.37 15.74
N TYR A 51 10.99 -12.01 16.89
CA TYR A 51 12.02 -11.78 17.90
C TYR A 51 13.26 -12.68 17.72
N LEU A 52 13.19 -13.64 16.79
CA LEU A 52 14.34 -14.47 16.46
C LEU A 52 15.38 -13.67 15.67
N ARG A 53 16.62 -13.71 16.09
CA ARG A 53 17.77 -13.08 15.41
C ARG A 53 18.32 -13.93 14.28
N GLN A 54 18.09 -15.24 14.33
CA GLN A 54 18.43 -16.18 13.29
C GLN A 54 17.19 -16.89 12.78
N VAL A 55 16.95 -16.77 11.48
CA VAL A 55 15.85 -17.45 10.79
C VAL A 55 16.46 -18.35 9.72
N PRO A 56 16.05 -19.62 9.62
CA PRO A 56 16.57 -20.53 8.59
C PRO A 56 16.18 -20.08 7.19
N ASN A 57 16.98 -20.49 6.20
CA ASN A 57 16.73 -20.19 4.79
C ASN A 57 15.29 -20.53 4.37
N HIS A 58 14.71 -19.65 3.54
CA HIS A 58 13.32 -19.74 3.10
C HIS A 58 13.02 -21.07 2.38
N LYS A 59 11.88 -21.69 2.74
CA LYS A 59 11.37 -22.92 2.10
C LYS A 59 10.16 -22.59 1.25
N VAL A 60 10.24 -22.92 -0.02
CA VAL A 60 9.09 -22.88 -0.96
C VAL A 60 8.29 -24.16 -0.78
N LEU A 61 6.95 -24.06 -0.70
CA LEU A 61 6.04 -25.18 -0.44
C LEU A 61 6.38 -26.00 0.83
N GLY A 62 7.13 -25.42 1.76
CA GLY A 62 7.48 -26.04 3.05
C GLY A 62 8.63 -27.04 3.02
N PHE A 63 9.11 -27.50 1.84
CA PHE A 63 10.16 -28.51 1.73
C PHE A 63 11.39 -28.08 0.92
N ALA A 64 11.25 -27.31 -0.15
CA ALA A 64 12.34 -26.97 -1.07
C ALA A 64 12.96 -25.60 -0.77
N ARG A 65 14.30 -25.53 -0.60
CA ARG A 65 15.07 -24.28 -0.45
C ARG A 65 15.62 -23.85 -1.81
N LEU A 66 14.75 -23.36 -2.69
CA LEU A 66 15.13 -23.02 -4.06
C LEU A 66 16.19 -21.92 -4.11
N GLN A 67 16.06 -20.85 -3.32
CA GLN A 67 17.02 -19.74 -3.30
C GLN A 67 18.40 -20.15 -2.77
N LEU A 68 18.44 -21.00 -1.72
CA LEU A 68 19.69 -21.61 -1.26
C LEU A 68 20.27 -22.55 -2.32
N GLY A 69 19.43 -23.29 -3.04
CA GLY A 69 19.83 -24.13 -4.18
C GLY A 69 20.53 -23.32 -5.27
N VAL A 70 19.93 -22.19 -5.67
CA VAL A 70 20.52 -21.26 -6.64
C VAL A 70 21.88 -20.74 -6.12
N TYR A 71 21.98 -20.32 -4.88
CA TYR A 71 23.25 -19.89 -4.29
C TYR A 71 24.31 -20.99 -4.35
N ASN A 72 23.93 -22.23 -4.05
CA ASN A 72 24.81 -23.38 -4.05
C ASN A 72 25.28 -23.83 -5.46
N MET A 73 24.58 -23.37 -6.52
CA MET A 73 25.06 -23.57 -7.90
C MET A 73 26.28 -22.71 -8.22
N SER A 74 26.54 -21.65 -7.48
CA SER A 74 27.74 -20.83 -7.66
C SER A 74 29.00 -21.62 -7.35
N GLY A 75 30.09 -21.33 -8.07
CA GLY A 75 31.41 -21.86 -7.77
C GLY A 75 32.00 -21.29 -6.46
N ARG A 76 33.06 -21.93 -5.93
CA ARG A 76 33.75 -21.47 -4.74
C ARG A 76 34.45 -20.12 -4.91
N ASP A 77 34.95 -19.86 -6.11
CA ASP A 77 35.65 -18.63 -6.46
C ASP A 77 34.66 -17.45 -6.62
N SER A 78 34.69 -16.54 -5.65
CA SER A 78 33.83 -15.33 -5.62
C SER A 78 34.34 -14.20 -6.54
N SER A 79 35.54 -14.31 -7.11
CA SER A 79 36.11 -13.28 -7.98
C SER A 79 35.42 -13.24 -9.34
N LYS A 80 34.92 -14.36 -9.81
CA LYS A 80 34.28 -14.52 -11.12
C LYS A 80 32.90 -13.85 -11.14
N TRP A 81 32.65 -13.03 -12.17
CA TRP A 81 31.44 -12.22 -12.29
C TRP A 81 30.14 -13.04 -12.27
N TYR A 82 30.13 -14.22 -12.94
CA TYR A 82 28.95 -15.08 -12.99
C TYR A 82 28.63 -15.72 -11.63
N ASN A 83 29.66 -16.07 -10.82
CA ASN A 83 29.43 -16.57 -9.46
C ASN A 83 28.82 -15.49 -8.56
N ARG A 84 29.27 -14.23 -8.70
CA ARG A 84 28.68 -13.08 -8.00
C ARG A 84 27.23 -12.85 -8.40
N TRP A 85 26.94 -13.02 -9.71
CA TRP A 85 25.57 -12.86 -10.22
C TRP A 85 24.63 -13.95 -9.66
N VAL A 86 25.04 -15.24 -9.72
CA VAL A 86 24.26 -16.37 -9.17
C VAL A 86 24.06 -16.21 -7.65
N ARG A 87 25.07 -15.77 -6.91
CA ARG A 87 24.96 -15.50 -5.47
C ARG A 87 23.99 -14.36 -5.12
N ARG A 88 23.86 -13.37 -5.98
CA ARG A 88 22.85 -12.29 -5.80
C ARG A 88 21.41 -12.76 -6.02
N LEU A 89 21.21 -13.72 -6.90
CA LEU A 89 19.89 -14.32 -7.17
C LEU A 89 19.49 -15.32 -6.08
N GLY A 90 20.47 -15.96 -5.44
CA GLY A 90 20.27 -16.93 -4.39
C GLY A 90 20.31 -16.33 -2.98
N GLU A 91 20.00 -17.14 -1.99
CA GLU A 91 20.10 -16.83 -0.57
C GLU A 91 21.31 -17.56 0.03
N ALA A 92 22.20 -16.81 0.71
CA ALA A 92 23.36 -17.41 1.38
C ALA A 92 22.94 -18.41 2.48
N PRO A 93 23.71 -19.48 2.73
CA PRO A 93 23.41 -20.40 3.82
C PRO A 93 23.44 -19.69 5.16
N VAL A 94 22.39 -19.85 5.96
CA VAL A 94 22.34 -19.33 7.33
C VAL A 94 23.08 -20.31 8.23
N ILE A 95 24.25 -19.89 8.71
CA ILE A 95 25.11 -20.68 9.59
C ILE A 95 24.59 -20.53 11.01
N TYR A 96 24.53 -21.64 11.75
CA TYR A 96 24.15 -21.62 13.16
C TYR A 96 25.18 -20.86 13.99
N ASP A 97 24.69 -19.92 14.78
CA ASP A 97 25.47 -19.12 15.72
C ASP A 97 24.80 -19.17 17.10
N ASP A 98 25.57 -19.64 18.10
CA ASP A 98 25.10 -19.81 19.48
C ASP A 98 24.79 -18.45 20.14
N ALA A 99 25.65 -17.45 19.90
CA ALA A 99 25.46 -16.11 20.45
C ALA A 99 24.15 -15.45 19.93
N LEU A 100 23.82 -15.63 18.65
CA LEU A 100 22.56 -15.15 18.08
C LEU A 100 21.35 -15.94 18.59
N THR A 101 21.54 -17.22 18.90
CA THR A 101 20.51 -18.07 19.52
C THR A 101 20.17 -17.59 20.93
N GLU A 102 21.20 -17.32 21.75
CA GLU A 102 21.00 -16.72 23.06
C GLU A 102 20.37 -15.31 23.01
N GLN A 103 20.83 -14.49 22.05
CA GLN A 103 20.18 -13.18 21.83
C GLN A 103 18.70 -13.33 21.49
N SER A 104 18.34 -14.32 20.69
CA SER A 104 16.94 -14.63 20.37
C SER A 104 16.15 -14.99 21.62
N ALA A 105 16.70 -15.84 22.49
CA ALA A 105 16.06 -16.19 23.75
C ALA A 105 15.86 -14.97 24.67
N ARG A 106 16.88 -14.09 24.76
CA ARG A 106 16.75 -12.83 25.51
C ARG A 106 15.64 -11.92 24.93
N GLN A 107 15.56 -11.82 23.60
CA GLN A 107 14.49 -11.02 22.94
C GLN A 107 13.10 -11.63 23.17
N LEU A 108 12.98 -12.96 23.08
CA LEU A 108 11.73 -13.67 23.40
C LEU A 108 11.31 -13.42 24.85
N ARG A 109 12.26 -13.49 25.78
CA ARG A 109 11.99 -13.21 27.20
C ARG A 109 11.46 -11.78 27.39
N LEU A 110 12.13 -10.79 26.82
CA LEU A 110 11.67 -9.38 26.88
C LEU A 110 10.29 -9.19 26.24
N ALA A 111 10.04 -9.85 25.13
CA ALA A 111 8.74 -9.80 24.46
C ALA A 111 7.63 -10.37 25.35
N MET A 112 7.89 -11.45 26.07
CA MET A 112 6.92 -12.05 27.00
C MET A 112 6.72 -11.19 28.26
N ILE A 113 7.79 -10.62 28.81
CA ILE A 113 7.69 -9.66 29.93
C ILE A 113 6.83 -8.45 29.53
N ASN A 114 7.02 -7.93 28.33
CA ASN A 114 6.21 -6.81 27.82
C ASN A 114 4.74 -7.18 27.65
N ARG A 115 4.39 -8.46 27.47
CA ARG A 115 3.03 -8.98 27.41
C ARG A 115 2.42 -9.34 28.77
N GLY A 116 3.14 -9.05 29.85
CA GLY A 116 2.66 -9.28 31.21
C GLY A 116 3.06 -10.62 31.83
N TYR A 117 4.00 -11.36 31.23
CA TYR A 117 4.51 -12.61 31.77
C TYR A 117 5.89 -12.38 32.42
N SER A 118 5.91 -11.88 33.67
CA SER A 118 7.15 -11.51 34.38
C SER A 118 8.06 -12.70 34.70
N ASN A 119 7.48 -13.87 34.93
CA ASN A 119 8.21 -15.08 35.36
C ASN A 119 8.50 -16.05 34.21
N VAL A 120 8.57 -15.55 32.98
CA VAL A 120 8.84 -16.38 31.81
C VAL A 120 10.23 -17.01 31.84
N VAL A 121 10.27 -18.31 31.56
CA VAL A 121 11.48 -19.10 31.37
C VAL A 121 11.57 -19.55 29.91
N ILE A 122 12.74 -19.41 29.32
CA ILE A 122 12.99 -19.85 27.95
C ILE A 122 14.14 -20.82 27.94
N ASP A 123 13.84 -22.05 27.56
CA ASP A 123 14.83 -23.09 27.37
C ASP A 123 15.15 -23.23 25.90
N ILE A 124 16.44 -23.46 25.61
CA ILE A 124 16.94 -23.64 24.25
C ILE A 124 17.31 -25.10 24.07
N ASP A 125 16.58 -25.80 23.18
CA ASP A 125 16.94 -27.15 22.77
C ASP A 125 17.64 -27.11 21.41
N THR A 126 18.90 -27.47 21.38
CA THR A 126 19.68 -27.52 20.14
C THR A 126 19.98 -28.96 19.74
N THR A 127 19.53 -29.37 18.55
CA THR A 127 19.78 -30.68 18.00
C THR A 127 20.73 -30.60 16.81
N VAL A 128 21.94 -31.11 16.95
CA VAL A 128 22.95 -31.13 15.89
C VAL A 128 22.96 -32.45 15.17
N ASN A 129 22.81 -32.41 13.84
CA ASN A 129 23.00 -33.58 12.97
C ASN A 129 24.35 -33.44 12.25
N ALA A 130 25.40 -34.04 12.84
CA ALA A 130 26.76 -33.96 12.31
C ALA A 130 26.87 -34.57 10.90
N ALA A 131 26.21 -35.69 10.62
CA ALA A 131 26.26 -36.37 9.32
C ALA A 131 25.69 -35.49 8.18
N LYS A 132 24.68 -34.70 8.46
CA LYS A 132 24.04 -33.79 7.48
C LYS A 132 24.56 -32.36 7.59
N ARG A 133 25.43 -32.05 8.55
CA ARG A 133 25.94 -30.71 8.88
C ARG A 133 24.80 -29.69 9.06
N LYS A 134 23.79 -30.06 9.85
CA LYS A 134 22.56 -29.26 10.07
C LYS A 134 22.26 -29.16 11.55
N THR A 135 21.78 -28.00 11.97
CA THR A 135 21.33 -27.74 13.35
C THR A 135 19.87 -27.34 13.35
N ARG A 136 19.14 -27.79 14.34
CA ARG A 136 17.77 -27.39 14.64
C ARG A 136 17.73 -26.78 16.02
N VAL A 137 17.04 -25.66 16.16
CA VAL A 137 16.86 -24.95 17.43
C VAL A 137 15.38 -24.91 17.76
N ASN A 138 15.04 -25.31 18.97
CA ASN A 138 13.68 -25.16 19.51
C ASN A 138 13.74 -24.30 20.77
N TYR A 139 13.03 -23.17 20.73
CA TYR A 139 12.85 -22.30 21.88
C TYR A 139 11.58 -22.71 22.61
N ARG A 140 11.74 -23.31 23.78
CA ARG A 140 10.62 -23.71 24.63
C ARG A 140 10.32 -22.57 25.59
N VAL A 141 9.18 -21.91 25.35
CA VAL A 141 8.71 -20.75 26.13
C VAL A 141 7.73 -21.25 27.17
N ARG A 142 8.08 -21.09 28.44
CA ARG A 142 7.19 -21.32 29.59
C ARG A 142 6.83 -19.95 30.20
N PRO A 143 5.67 -19.41 29.88
CA PRO A 143 5.30 -18.04 30.26
C PRO A 143 5.14 -17.83 31.76
N GLY A 144 4.70 -18.86 32.47
CA GLY A 144 4.26 -18.73 33.84
C GLY A 144 2.90 -18.02 33.95
N SER A 145 2.57 -17.56 35.14
CA SER A 145 1.29 -16.87 35.38
C SER A 145 1.34 -15.43 34.86
N PRO A 146 0.34 -14.98 34.08
CA PRO A 146 0.29 -13.61 33.60
C PRO A 146 -0.06 -12.62 34.71
N GLN A 147 0.45 -11.40 34.62
CA GLN A 147 0.02 -10.27 35.44
C GLN A 147 -1.30 -9.70 34.90
N VAL A 148 -2.26 -9.42 35.80
CA VAL A 148 -3.60 -8.97 35.46
C VAL A 148 -3.87 -7.62 36.13
N LEU A 149 -4.52 -6.71 35.40
CA LEU A 149 -4.96 -5.43 35.92
C LEU A 149 -6.11 -5.63 36.90
N ARG A 150 -5.89 -5.37 38.20
CA ARG A 150 -6.95 -5.42 39.21
C ARG A 150 -7.78 -4.15 39.15
N ASN A 151 -7.15 -2.99 39.32
CA ASN A 151 -7.78 -1.69 39.27
C ASN A 151 -7.07 -0.80 38.25
N VAL A 152 -7.86 -0.01 37.52
CA VAL A 152 -7.33 1.00 36.60
C VAL A 152 -7.90 2.37 37.01
N ARG A 153 -7.03 3.29 37.43
CA ARG A 153 -7.41 4.65 37.87
C ARG A 153 -6.82 5.67 36.89
N TYR A 154 -7.61 6.70 36.58
CA TYR A 154 -7.18 7.84 35.77
C TYR A 154 -7.11 9.07 36.68
N THR A 155 -5.90 9.56 36.92
CA THR A 155 -5.65 10.78 37.74
C THR A 155 -5.37 11.94 36.80
N ILE A 156 -6.38 12.77 36.61
CA ILE A 156 -6.35 13.93 35.72
C ILE A 156 -6.77 15.16 36.52
N THR A 157 -5.82 16.05 36.76
CA THR A 157 -6.05 17.27 37.55
C THR A 157 -6.80 18.34 36.78
N ASP A 158 -6.57 18.48 35.49
CA ASP A 158 -7.25 19.42 34.61
C ASP A 158 -8.68 18.95 34.30
N THR A 159 -9.67 19.76 34.68
CA THR A 159 -11.10 19.43 34.51
C THR A 159 -11.53 19.32 33.05
N MET A 160 -10.93 20.11 32.15
CA MET A 160 -11.25 20.07 30.72
C MET A 160 -10.68 18.79 30.07
N LEU A 161 -9.42 18.44 30.36
CA LEU A 161 -8.82 17.21 29.89
C LEU A 161 -9.56 16.00 30.44
N ARG A 162 -9.94 16.03 31.72
CA ARG A 162 -10.73 14.99 32.36
C ARG A 162 -12.05 14.76 31.63
N ARG A 163 -12.78 15.82 31.29
CA ARG A 163 -14.02 15.72 30.53
C ARG A 163 -13.81 15.07 29.18
N ILE A 164 -12.81 15.52 28.40
CA ILE A 164 -12.50 14.95 27.06
C ILE A 164 -12.20 13.46 27.14
N VAL A 165 -11.44 13.01 28.17
CA VAL A 165 -11.09 11.59 28.33
C VAL A 165 -12.33 10.76 28.65
N PHE A 166 -13.19 11.26 29.55
CA PHE A 166 -14.37 10.49 29.99
C PHE A 166 -15.57 10.60 29.04
N ASP A 167 -15.61 11.57 28.14
CA ASP A 167 -16.58 11.61 27.05
C ASP A 167 -16.31 10.49 26.01
N ASP A 168 -15.07 9.97 25.94
CA ASP A 168 -14.64 8.89 25.03
C ASP A 168 -14.39 7.55 25.76
N THR A 169 -15.20 7.23 26.77
CA THR A 169 -15.04 5.99 27.57
C THR A 169 -15.14 4.71 26.77
N ALA A 170 -15.93 4.70 25.69
CA ALA A 170 -16.09 3.53 24.82
C ALA A 170 -14.78 3.07 24.14
N SER A 171 -13.84 4.00 23.93
CA SER A 171 -12.55 3.74 23.26
C SER A 171 -11.43 3.37 24.24
N ILE A 172 -11.69 3.35 25.54
CA ILE A 172 -10.68 3.01 26.58
C ILE A 172 -10.30 1.54 26.43
N SER A 173 -8.99 1.30 26.20
CA SER A 173 -8.46 -0.04 26.01
C SER A 173 -8.10 -0.74 27.32
N LEU A 174 -7.78 0.03 28.37
CA LEU A 174 -7.36 -0.52 29.67
C LEU A 174 -8.57 -0.81 30.54
N LYS A 175 -8.81 -2.10 30.82
CA LYS A 175 -9.95 -2.57 31.64
C LYS A 175 -9.45 -3.46 32.76
N SER A 176 -10.11 -3.37 33.92
CA SER A 176 -9.90 -4.34 35.01
C SER A 176 -10.17 -5.77 34.53
N GLY A 177 -9.35 -6.73 34.95
CA GLY A 177 -9.36 -8.10 34.49
C GLY A 177 -8.55 -8.35 33.20
N GLY A 178 -8.06 -7.30 32.54
CA GLY A 178 -7.20 -7.42 31.37
C GLY A 178 -5.74 -7.74 31.71
N LEU A 179 -4.97 -8.22 30.74
CA LEU A 179 -3.54 -8.44 30.90
C LEU A 179 -2.78 -7.12 31.11
N PHE A 180 -1.76 -7.12 31.96
CA PHE A 180 -0.81 -6.02 32.08
C PHE A 180 0.19 -6.06 30.92
N ASP A 181 -0.24 -5.66 29.73
CA ASP A 181 0.58 -5.61 28.52
C ASP A 181 1.10 -4.19 28.25
N ARG A 182 2.42 -4.02 28.23
CA ARG A 182 3.07 -2.72 27.97
C ARG A 182 2.73 -2.16 26.59
N ASN A 183 2.45 -3.02 25.60
CA ASN A 183 2.03 -2.56 24.28
C ASN A 183 0.62 -1.93 24.36
N MET A 184 -0.27 -2.45 25.21
CA MET A 184 -1.58 -1.85 25.47
C MET A 184 -1.45 -0.51 26.19
N LEU A 185 -0.49 -0.38 27.12
CA LEU A 185 -0.21 0.91 27.78
C LEU A 185 0.27 1.96 26.75
N ASP A 186 1.19 1.59 25.83
CA ASP A 186 1.64 2.53 24.80
C ASP A 186 0.54 2.83 23.76
N ALA A 187 -0.31 1.88 23.45
CA ALA A 187 -1.49 2.09 22.61
C ALA A 187 -2.47 3.09 23.25
N GLU A 188 -2.74 2.97 24.56
CA GLU A 188 -3.59 3.91 25.29
C GLU A 188 -2.95 5.30 25.37
N ARG A 189 -1.64 5.37 25.62
CA ARG A 189 -0.87 6.62 25.56
C ARG A 189 -0.99 7.29 24.19
N SER A 190 -0.88 6.51 23.11
CA SER A 190 -1.03 7.00 21.74
C SER A 190 -2.46 7.46 21.45
N ARG A 191 -3.48 6.73 21.93
CA ARG A 191 -4.89 7.08 21.79
C ARG A 191 -5.20 8.42 22.47
N LEU A 192 -4.80 8.56 23.74
CA LEU A 192 -5.01 9.79 24.51
C LEU A 192 -4.26 10.97 23.88
N THR A 193 -3.03 10.77 23.42
CA THR A 193 -2.28 11.82 22.73
C THR A 193 -3.01 12.28 21.47
N ALA A 194 -3.51 11.36 20.67
CA ALA A 194 -4.29 11.67 19.47
C ALA A 194 -5.61 12.39 19.82
N LEU A 195 -6.31 11.91 20.86
CA LEU A 195 -7.54 12.52 21.36
C LEU A 195 -7.31 13.98 21.77
N MET A 196 -6.28 14.24 22.58
CA MET A 196 -5.94 15.60 23.03
C MET A 196 -5.56 16.50 21.86
N ARG A 197 -4.68 16.02 20.97
CA ARG A 197 -4.27 16.80 19.79
C ARG A 197 -5.41 17.08 18.81
N ASN A 198 -6.44 16.25 18.78
CA ASN A 198 -7.65 16.52 18.00
C ASN A 198 -8.62 17.50 18.66
N ASN A 199 -8.47 17.72 19.96
CA ASN A 199 -9.25 18.67 20.74
C ASN A 199 -8.47 19.97 21.05
N GLY A 200 -7.51 20.33 20.21
CA GLY A 200 -6.85 21.63 20.26
C GLY A 200 -5.52 21.67 20.99
N TYR A 201 -5.13 20.64 21.70
CA TYR A 201 -3.89 20.63 22.49
C TYR A 201 -2.67 20.29 21.60
N TYR A 202 -2.22 21.28 20.81
CA TYR A 202 -1.14 21.13 19.84
C TYR A 202 0.16 20.60 20.42
N THR A 203 0.55 21.13 21.60
CA THR A 203 1.80 20.76 22.29
C THR A 203 1.70 19.47 23.10
N PHE A 204 0.50 18.85 23.17
CA PHE A 204 0.34 17.62 23.93
C PHE A 204 1.11 16.46 23.30
N ALA A 205 1.92 15.78 24.10
CA ALA A 205 2.80 14.71 23.68
C ALA A 205 2.67 13.49 24.61
N LYS A 206 3.19 12.33 24.18
CA LYS A 206 3.14 11.07 24.95
C LYS A 206 3.80 11.16 26.32
N GLU A 207 4.78 12.04 26.46
CA GLU A 207 5.56 12.26 27.68
C GLU A 207 4.72 12.88 28.81
N HIS A 208 3.58 13.47 28.48
CA HIS A 208 2.63 13.98 29.47
C HIS A 208 1.75 12.87 30.08
N ILE A 209 1.90 11.62 29.65
CA ILE A 209 1.16 10.49 30.17
C ILE A 209 2.13 9.52 30.84
N THR A 210 1.97 9.36 32.14
CA THR A 210 2.78 8.45 32.96
C THR A 210 1.91 7.34 33.53
N PHE A 211 2.44 6.14 33.58
CA PHE A 211 1.79 5.02 34.27
C PHE A 211 2.56 4.71 35.57
N ILE A 212 1.82 4.57 36.66
CA ILE A 212 2.30 4.09 37.94
C ILE A 212 1.64 2.73 38.13
N ALA A 213 2.46 1.68 38.23
CA ALA A 213 1.99 0.32 38.46
C ALA A 213 2.46 -0.13 39.86
N ASP A 214 1.53 -0.48 40.70
CA ASP A 214 1.78 -1.04 42.02
C ASP A 214 1.51 -2.55 42.01
N THR A 215 2.51 -3.31 42.43
CA THR A 215 2.45 -4.77 42.50
C THR A 215 2.99 -5.23 43.84
N ALA A 216 2.16 -5.90 44.65
CA ALA A 216 2.66 -6.58 45.83
C ALA A 216 3.61 -7.74 45.44
N ALA A 217 4.69 -7.93 46.18
CA ALA A 217 5.65 -9.00 45.92
C ALA A 217 4.95 -10.38 45.89
N GLY A 218 5.10 -11.08 44.76
CA GLY A 218 4.47 -12.39 44.55
C GLY A 218 3.01 -12.36 44.09
N SER A 219 2.37 -11.17 44.00
CA SER A 219 1.02 -11.04 43.46
C SER A 219 1.03 -11.01 41.93
N ARG A 220 -0.04 -11.56 41.35
CA ARG A 220 -0.34 -11.44 39.92
C ARG A 220 -1.14 -10.18 39.59
N ASP A 221 -1.69 -9.55 40.61
CA ASP A 221 -2.57 -8.40 40.47
C ASP A 221 -1.75 -7.11 40.43
N VAL A 222 -2.06 -6.27 39.46
CA VAL A 222 -1.42 -4.97 39.25
C VAL A 222 -2.48 -3.87 39.39
N ASP A 223 -2.28 -2.95 40.32
CA ASP A 223 -3.04 -1.70 40.37
C ASP A 223 -2.34 -0.66 39.48
N LEU A 224 -3.06 -0.18 38.48
CA LEU A 224 -2.53 0.74 37.48
C LEU A 224 -3.15 2.13 37.66
N GLU A 225 -2.31 3.13 37.81
CA GLU A 225 -2.70 4.53 37.79
C GLU A 225 -2.12 5.21 36.54
N LEU A 226 -3.00 5.77 35.71
CA LEU A 226 -2.63 6.62 34.59
C LEU A 226 -2.70 8.07 35.07
N VAL A 227 -1.55 8.75 35.05
CA VAL A 227 -1.41 10.14 35.45
C VAL A 227 -1.19 11.02 34.24
N LEU A 228 -2.05 12.02 34.07
CA LEU A 228 -1.85 13.10 33.11
C LEU A 228 -1.04 14.21 33.79
N CYS A 229 0.23 14.31 33.40
CA CYS A 229 1.17 15.29 33.94
C CYS A 229 0.97 16.65 33.26
N ALA A 230 1.08 17.72 34.06
CA ALA A 230 1.17 19.09 33.54
C ALA A 230 2.44 19.26 32.64
N PRO A 231 2.42 20.17 31.67
CA PRO A 231 3.60 20.49 30.88
C PRO A 231 4.69 21.06 31.79
N LYS A 232 5.95 20.69 31.52
CA LYS A 232 7.08 21.28 32.22
C LYS A 232 7.23 22.75 31.81
N PRO A 233 7.43 23.69 32.75
CA PRO A 233 7.68 25.07 32.37
C PRO A 233 8.97 25.17 31.53
N ALA A 234 8.93 25.99 30.51
CA ALA A 234 10.10 26.20 29.62
C ALA A 234 11.23 26.95 30.34
N ILE A 235 10.89 27.72 31.35
CA ILE A 235 11.85 28.50 32.17
C ILE A 235 11.63 28.10 33.64
N PRO A 236 12.68 27.74 34.39
CA PRO A 236 12.59 27.48 35.84
C PRO A 236 12.12 28.76 36.57
N GLY A 237 11.03 28.66 37.32
CA GLY A 237 10.47 29.79 38.09
C GLY A 237 9.24 30.44 37.46
N ASP A 238 8.74 29.93 36.36
CA ASP A 238 7.50 30.41 35.73
C ASP A 238 6.27 30.10 36.58
N THR A 239 5.24 30.95 36.46
CA THR A 239 4.03 30.91 37.33
C THR A 239 3.17 29.67 37.05
N ALA A 240 2.23 29.37 37.99
CA ALA A 240 1.29 28.25 37.89
C ALA A 240 0.47 28.22 36.57
N GLU A 241 0.33 29.35 35.89
CA GLU A 241 -0.31 29.44 34.55
C GLU A 241 0.51 28.79 33.46
N ALA A 242 1.85 28.74 33.53
CA ALA A 242 2.73 28.11 32.56
C ALA A 242 2.67 26.57 32.64
N THR A 243 2.10 26.00 33.68
CA THR A 243 2.00 24.56 33.92
C THR A 243 0.69 23.93 33.41
N ARG A 244 -0.19 24.71 32.78
CA ARG A 244 -1.48 24.22 32.26
C ARG A 244 -1.40 23.91 30.79
N HIS A 245 -2.03 22.80 30.34
CA HIS A 245 -2.22 22.52 28.92
C HIS A 245 -3.18 23.55 28.31
N ARG A 246 -2.73 24.21 27.23
CA ARG A 246 -3.50 25.24 26.52
C ARG A 246 -4.05 24.70 25.22
N ARG A 247 -5.22 25.19 24.82
CA ARG A 247 -5.78 24.94 23.51
C ARG A 247 -5.21 25.94 22.50
N TYR A 248 -5.10 25.50 21.27
CA TYR A 248 -4.56 26.29 20.17
C TYR A 248 -5.60 26.46 19.08
N PHE A 249 -5.81 27.70 18.66
CA PHE A 249 -6.65 28.07 17.54
C PHE A 249 -5.80 28.51 16.36
N ILE A 250 -6.23 28.13 15.14
CA ILE A 250 -5.54 28.57 13.92
C ILE A 250 -5.99 29.99 13.61
N ARG A 251 -5.07 30.95 13.66
CA ARG A 251 -5.36 32.35 13.32
C ARG A 251 -5.41 32.51 11.80
N ASN A 252 -4.29 32.20 11.10
CA ASN A 252 -4.19 32.30 9.66
C ASN A 252 -3.59 31.01 9.08
N VAL A 253 -3.91 30.75 7.80
CA VAL A 253 -3.31 29.66 7.04
C VAL A 253 -2.59 30.25 5.82
N TYR A 254 -1.29 30.05 5.76
CA TYR A 254 -0.40 30.49 4.68
C TYR A 254 -0.04 29.27 3.82
N ILE A 255 -0.30 29.34 2.54
CA ILE A 255 0.05 28.28 1.58
C ILE A 255 1.12 28.84 0.64
N ASN A 256 2.37 28.49 0.87
CA ASN A 256 3.47 28.88 0.00
C ASN A 256 3.68 27.80 -1.08
N THR A 257 3.40 28.13 -2.33
CA THR A 257 3.53 27.22 -3.47
C THR A 257 4.96 27.15 -4.03
N GLU A 258 5.85 28.03 -3.58
CA GLU A 258 7.23 28.16 -4.07
C GLU A 258 8.23 28.00 -2.90
N ALA A 259 8.12 26.90 -2.15
CA ALA A 259 9.00 26.66 -0.99
C ALA A 259 10.50 26.55 -1.38
N ASP A 260 10.80 26.17 -2.61
CA ASP A 260 12.17 26.05 -3.13
C ASP A 260 12.66 27.35 -3.82
N ALA A 261 11.87 28.43 -3.83
CA ALA A 261 12.26 29.67 -4.50
C ALA A 261 13.44 30.33 -3.78
N PRO A 262 14.40 30.90 -4.52
CA PRO A 262 15.49 31.66 -3.91
C PRO A 262 14.95 32.90 -3.18
N ALA A 263 15.65 33.35 -2.15
CA ALA A 263 15.24 34.53 -1.34
C ALA A 263 15.03 35.81 -2.16
N SER A 264 15.63 35.91 -3.34
CA SER A 264 15.48 37.03 -4.28
C SER A 264 14.23 36.93 -5.17
N ALA A 265 13.44 35.83 -5.08
CA ALA A 265 12.27 35.67 -5.93
C ALA A 265 11.15 36.65 -5.55
N ARG A 266 10.55 37.25 -6.57
CA ARG A 266 9.33 38.05 -6.37
C ARG A 266 8.14 37.13 -6.13
N LEU A 267 7.63 37.14 -4.92
CA LEU A 267 6.45 36.39 -4.50
C LEU A 267 5.25 37.34 -4.39
N ASP A 268 4.12 36.89 -4.86
CA ASP A 268 2.81 37.57 -4.76
C ASP A 268 1.86 36.79 -3.85
N THR A 269 1.11 37.49 -3.03
CA THR A 269 0.17 36.88 -2.09
C THR A 269 -1.27 37.19 -2.48
N ILE A 270 -2.08 36.14 -2.58
CA ILE A 270 -3.51 36.24 -2.90
C ILE A 270 -4.32 35.72 -1.75
N MET A 271 -5.36 36.45 -1.40
CA MET A 271 -6.39 35.98 -0.48
C MET A 271 -7.45 35.16 -1.24
N SER A 272 -7.63 33.91 -0.85
CA SER A 272 -8.69 33.06 -1.38
C SER A 272 -9.36 32.29 -0.25
N ARG A 273 -10.65 32.52 -0.03
CA ARG A 273 -11.50 31.82 0.98
C ARG A 273 -10.88 31.72 2.38
N GLY A 274 -10.16 32.75 2.80
CA GLY A 274 -9.50 32.78 4.12
C GLY A 274 -8.09 32.18 4.14
N TYR A 275 -7.54 31.78 3.00
CA TYR A 275 -6.16 31.36 2.86
C TYR A 275 -5.30 32.46 2.25
N HIS A 276 -4.12 32.65 2.80
CA HIS A 276 -3.05 33.47 2.21
C HIS A 276 -2.21 32.60 1.30
N ILE A 277 -2.43 32.65 -0.03
CA ILE A 277 -1.71 31.82 -0.98
C ILE A 277 -0.58 32.63 -1.59
N ILE A 278 0.64 32.16 -1.40
CA ILE A 278 1.88 32.79 -1.88
C ILE A 278 2.30 32.07 -3.16
N TYR A 279 2.40 32.85 -4.25
CA TYR A 279 2.80 32.38 -5.55
C TYR A 279 4.09 33.03 -6.02
N GLY A 280 4.85 32.31 -6.84
CA GLY A 280 5.87 32.88 -7.67
C GLY A 280 5.34 33.48 -9.00
N PRO A 281 6.22 33.84 -9.92
CA PRO A 281 5.85 34.43 -11.23
C PRO A 281 4.90 33.53 -12.04
N SER A 282 5.03 32.20 -11.91
CA SER A 282 4.18 31.24 -12.60
C SER A 282 3.19 30.60 -11.63
N ARG A 283 1.93 31.02 -11.70
CA ARG A 283 0.85 30.35 -10.93
C ARG A 283 0.56 28.98 -11.53
N TYR A 284 1.21 27.94 -11.01
CA TYR A 284 1.06 26.58 -11.54
C TYR A 284 -0.10 25.79 -10.93
N LEU A 285 -0.62 26.19 -9.76
CA LEU A 285 -1.82 25.62 -9.16
C LEU A 285 -2.90 26.70 -9.04
N ARG A 286 -4.15 26.32 -9.32
CA ARG A 286 -5.29 27.21 -9.07
C ARG A 286 -5.65 27.24 -7.59
N PRO A 287 -6.09 28.39 -7.04
CA PRO A 287 -6.55 28.48 -5.64
C PRO A 287 -7.61 27.46 -5.29
N SER A 288 -8.50 27.13 -6.21
CA SER A 288 -9.62 26.21 -5.98
C SER A 288 -9.20 24.81 -5.61
N ILE A 289 -8.06 24.29 -6.12
CA ILE A 289 -7.58 22.96 -5.74
C ILE A 289 -6.93 22.97 -4.36
N LEU A 290 -6.25 24.07 -4.00
CA LEU A 290 -5.67 24.23 -2.67
C LEU A 290 -6.78 24.35 -1.60
N ASP A 291 -7.84 25.13 -1.88
CA ASP A 291 -9.03 25.22 -1.01
C ASP A 291 -9.70 23.84 -0.80
N GLU A 292 -9.75 23.03 -1.85
CA GLU A 292 -10.41 21.72 -1.77
C GLU A 292 -9.58 20.69 -1.00
N LYS A 293 -8.25 20.81 -1.02
CA LYS A 293 -7.31 19.89 -0.40
C LYS A 293 -6.82 20.33 0.97
N CYS A 294 -7.13 21.55 1.42
CA CYS A 294 -6.80 22.06 2.74
C CYS A 294 -8.00 21.88 3.70
N TYR A 295 -7.76 21.22 4.83
CA TYR A 295 -8.73 20.98 5.89
C TYR A 295 -8.46 21.85 7.14
N LEU A 296 -7.47 22.76 7.05
CA LEU A 296 -7.16 23.73 8.09
C LEU A 296 -7.88 25.03 7.75
N ASN A 297 -8.65 25.58 8.68
CA ASN A 297 -9.37 26.83 8.47
C ASN A 297 -9.04 27.83 9.57
N SER A 298 -8.99 29.10 9.21
CA SER A 298 -8.84 30.19 10.15
C SER A 298 -10.00 30.21 11.15
N GLY A 299 -9.72 30.53 12.42
CA GLY A 299 -10.67 30.56 13.52
C GLY A 299 -11.04 29.20 14.11
N GLN A 300 -10.57 28.10 13.54
CA GLN A 300 -10.86 26.76 14.04
C GLN A 300 -9.84 26.28 15.07
N LEU A 301 -10.32 25.42 15.96
CA LEU A 301 -9.49 24.70 16.91
C LEU A 301 -8.50 23.80 16.17
N TYR A 302 -7.25 23.74 16.62
CA TYR A 302 -6.24 22.83 16.07
C TYR A 302 -6.73 21.38 16.13
N SER A 303 -6.49 20.63 15.08
CA SER A 303 -6.77 19.18 15.02
C SER A 303 -5.68 18.47 14.24
N ALA A 304 -4.99 17.54 14.89
CA ALA A 304 -3.96 16.72 14.27
C ALA A 304 -4.51 15.92 13.06
N THR A 305 -5.76 15.43 13.17
CA THR A 305 -6.43 14.73 12.07
C THR A 305 -6.61 15.63 10.84
N ASN A 306 -6.91 16.92 11.03
CA ASN A 306 -7.06 17.85 9.90
C ASN A 306 -5.70 18.20 9.27
N VAL A 307 -4.64 18.28 10.08
CA VAL A 307 -3.25 18.44 9.57
C VAL A 307 -2.88 17.23 8.71
N ASP A 308 -3.06 16.02 9.23
CA ASP A 308 -2.79 14.79 8.51
C ASP A 308 -3.59 14.70 7.20
N ARG A 309 -4.88 15.04 7.24
CA ARG A 309 -5.75 15.05 6.05
C ARG A 309 -5.29 16.05 5.01
N THR A 310 -4.86 17.24 5.44
CA THR A 310 -4.30 18.27 4.54
C THR A 310 -3.02 17.77 3.88
N TYR A 311 -2.11 17.23 4.69
CA TYR A 311 -0.86 16.67 4.20
C TYR A 311 -1.11 15.54 3.17
N GLU A 312 -1.99 14.59 3.50
CA GLU A 312 -2.34 13.48 2.60
C GLU A 312 -2.98 13.95 1.30
N ALA A 313 -3.93 14.89 1.41
CA ALA A 313 -4.64 15.39 0.23
C ALA A 313 -3.71 16.18 -0.71
N LEU A 314 -2.76 16.94 -0.16
CA LEU A 314 -1.77 17.68 -0.94
C LEU A 314 -0.71 16.75 -1.54
N THR A 315 -0.23 15.75 -0.81
CA THR A 315 0.77 14.79 -1.32
C THR A 315 0.22 13.89 -2.44
N GLN A 316 -1.10 13.74 -2.54
CA GLN A 316 -1.75 13.05 -3.66
C GLN A 316 -1.75 13.87 -4.96
N LEU A 317 -1.42 15.16 -4.91
CA LEU A 317 -1.28 15.98 -6.10
C LEU A 317 0.01 15.63 -6.81
N GLY A 318 -0.08 15.00 -7.97
CA GLY A 318 1.07 14.47 -8.72
C GLY A 318 2.11 15.50 -9.17
N ILE A 319 1.78 16.80 -9.10
CA ILE A 319 2.69 17.89 -9.42
C ILE A 319 3.57 18.28 -8.23
N LEU A 320 3.21 17.94 -6.99
CA LEU A 320 3.98 18.30 -5.81
C LEU A 320 5.05 17.23 -5.52
N LYS A 321 6.27 17.67 -5.29
CA LYS A 321 7.41 16.85 -4.89
C LYS A 321 7.50 16.72 -3.36
N TYR A 322 7.22 17.83 -2.67
CA TYR A 322 7.36 17.94 -1.22
C TYR A 322 6.24 18.80 -0.65
N VAL A 323 5.72 18.38 0.50
CA VAL A 323 4.72 19.10 1.29
C VAL A 323 5.20 19.12 2.74
N ASN A 324 5.26 20.29 3.35
CA ASN A 324 5.55 20.46 4.76
C ASN A 324 4.49 21.36 5.41
N ILE A 325 4.06 21.03 6.63
CA ILE A 325 3.13 21.84 7.39
C ILE A 325 3.79 22.17 8.73
N ALA A 326 4.05 23.45 8.96
CA ALA A 326 4.65 23.97 10.17
C ALA A 326 3.69 24.96 10.85
N PHE A 327 3.84 25.14 12.15
CA PHE A 327 3.04 26.08 12.93
C PHE A 327 3.95 27.05 13.66
N THR A 328 3.56 28.34 13.68
CA THR A 328 4.26 29.39 14.42
C THR A 328 3.31 30.03 15.42
N PRO A 329 3.78 30.38 16.64
CA PRO A 329 2.98 31.13 17.60
C PRO A 329 2.49 32.45 17.01
N ALA A 330 1.22 32.78 17.26
CA ALA A 330 0.57 33.93 16.64
C ALA A 330 -0.11 34.86 17.66
N GLY A 331 0.11 34.63 18.96
CA GLY A 331 -0.45 35.44 20.06
C GLY A 331 -1.37 34.63 20.97
N LYS A 332 -1.99 35.32 21.93
CA LYS A 332 -2.91 34.74 22.91
C LYS A 332 -4.32 35.32 22.73
N MET A 333 -5.32 34.51 23.02
CA MET A 333 -6.71 34.95 23.11
C MET A 333 -7.01 35.54 24.49
N PRO A 334 -8.03 36.39 24.60
CA PRO A 334 -8.46 36.94 25.92
C PRO A 334 -8.78 35.85 26.96
N ASP A 335 -9.24 34.68 26.52
CA ASP A 335 -9.60 33.52 27.35
C ASP A 335 -8.39 32.70 27.82
N GLY A 336 -7.17 33.12 27.48
CA GLY A 336 -5.93 32.43 27.82
C GLY A 336 -5.56 31.27 26.87
N ASP A 337 -6.38 30.97 25.86
CA ASP A 337 -6.05 30.06 24.79
C ASP A 337 -5.00 30.71 23.85
N GLU A 338 -4.26 29.90 23.12
CA GLU A 338 -3.19 30.36 22.24
C GLU A 338 -3.58 30.34 20.77
N MET A 339 -3.00 31.23 19.99
CA MET A 339 -3.16 31.25 18.53
C MET A 339 -1.89 30.80 17.85
N ILE A 340 -2.06 30.06 16.74
CA ILE A 340 -0.98 29.63 15.87
C ILE A 340 -1.31 29.96 14.42
N ASP A 341 -0.31 30.30 13.64
CA ASP A 341 -0.40 30.40 12.21
C ASP A 341 0.09 29.09 11.57
N ALA A 342 -0.65 28.59 10.60
CA ALA A 342 -0.29 27.38 9.85
C ALA A 342 0.44 27.76 8.57
N HIS A 343 1.64 27.25 8.36
CA HIS A 343 2.47 27.45 7.17
C HIS A 343 2.57 26.14 6.39
N ILE A 344 1.89 26.07 5.24
CA ILE A 344 1.93 24.94 4.32
C ILE A 344 2.93 25.30 3.21
N MET A 345 4.04 24.60 3.18
CA MET A 345 5.11 24.79 2.20
C MET A 345 5.05 23.69 1.14
N LEU A 346 4.92 24.09 -0.12
CA LEU A 346 4.77 23.22 -1.26
C LEU A 346 5.95 23.40 -2.22
N SER A 347 6.55 22.28 -2.62
CA SER A 347 7.62 22.26 -3.62
C SER A 347 7.11 21.61 -4.90
N ARG A 348 7.39 22.26 -6.04
CA ARG A 348 6.96 21.82 -7.36
C ARG A 348 7.81 20.67 -7.88
N GLY A 349 7.18 19.59 -8.36
CA GLY A 349 7.83 18.53 -9.10
C GLY A 349 7.92 18.80 -10.60
N LYS A 350 8.53 17.86 -11.33
CA LYS A 350 8.60 17.91 -12.80
C LYS A 350 7.18 17.74 -13.37
N THR A 351 6.80 18.70 -14.23
CA THR A 351 5.47 18.70 -14.86
C THR A 351 5.33 17.62 -15.91
N GLN A 352 6.40 17.34 -16.63
CA GLN A 352 6.41 16.41 -17.76
C GLN A 352 7.36 15.25 -17.48
N GLY A 353 7.08 14.09 -18.03
CA GLY A 353 7.92 12.92 -18.01
C GLY A 353 7.71 12.08 -19.27
N ILE A 354 8.79 11.49 -19.75
CA ILE A 354 8.78 10.53 -20.85
C ILE A 354 9.40 9.23 -20.34
N MET A 355 8.77 8.12 -20.66
CA MET A 355 9.26 6.78 -20.36
C MET A 355 9.35 6.00 -21.67
N LEU A 356 10.46 5.34 -21.89
CA LEU A 356 10.69 4.43 -23.01
C LEU A 356 10.71 3.00 -22.45
N GLU A 357 9.98 2.12 -23.10
CA GLU A 357 9.88 0.69 -22.76
C GLU A 357 10.38 -0.11 -23.97
N LEU A 358 11.26 -1.08 -23.72
CA LEU A 358 11.68 -2.08 -24.72
C LEU A 358 11.43 -3.45 -24.11
N GLU A 359 10.80 -4.32 -24.86
CA GLU A 359 10.38 -5.65 -24.42
C GLU A 359 10.80 -6.68 -25.44
N GLY A 360 11.34 -7.81 -24.97
CA GLY A 360 11.54 -9.01 -25.77
C GLY A 360 10.61 -10.10 -25.25
N THR A 361 9.86 -10.73 -26.13
CA THR A 361 8.92 -11.80 -25.77
C THR A 361 9.35 -13.12 -26.41
N ASN A 362 9.07 -14.21 -25.72
CA ASN A 362 9.18 -15.57 -26.25
C ASN A 362 7.94 -16.34 -25.79
N SER A 363 7.02 -16.57 -26.70
CA SER A 363 5.76 -17.23 -26.45
C SER A 363 5.74 -18.58 -27.21
N GLU A 364 5.86 -19.68 -26.47
CA GLU A 364 5.83 -21.06 -27.04
C GLU A 364 6.84 -21.34 -28.14
N GLY A 365 7.92 -20.58 -28.25
CA GLY A 365 8.94 -20.68 -29.29
C GLY A 365 8.90 -19.54 -30.32
N ASP A 366 7.87 -18.72 -30.29
CA ASP A 366 7.75 -17.52 -31.10
C ASP A 366 8.51 -16.37 -30.48
N LEU A 367 9.39 -15.74 -31.23
CA LEU A 367 10.22 -14.62 -30.76
C LEU A 367 9.58 -13.30 -31.16
N GLY A 368 9.46 -12.41 -30.20
CA GLY A 368 8.89 -11.09 -30.42
C GLY A 368 9.71 -9.97 -29.80
N VAL A 369 9.49 -8.77 -30.34
CA VAL A 369 10.04 -7.52 -29.82
C VAL A 369 8.92 -6.48 -29.70
N GLY A 370 8.96 -5.71 -28.65
CA GLY A 370 8.04 -4.61 -28.43
C GLY A 370 8.75 -3.33 -28.02
N ALA A 371 8.16 -2.21 -28.40
CA ALA A 371 8.61 -0.88 -27.98
C ALA A 371 7.41 -0.02 -27.59
N GLY A 372 7.60 0.80 -26.56
CA GLY A 372 6.59 1.72 -26.09
C GLY A 372 7.18 3.06 -25.67
N ILE A 373 6.40 4.11 -25.89
CA ILE A 373 6.68 5.45 -25.37
C ILE A 373 5.48 5.93 -24.58
N THR A 374 5.72 6.38 -23.35
CA THR A 374 4.72 6.96 -22.47
C THR A 374 5.10 8.40 -22.15
N TYR A 375 4.25 9.33 -22.53
CA TYR A 375 4.33 10.74 -22.15
C TYR A 375 3.35 11.02 -21.02
N GLN A 376 3.80 11.75 -20.00
CA GLN A 376 2.98 12.19 -18.87
C GLN A 376 3.06 13.69 -18.69
N HIS A 377 1.90 14.34 -18.50
CA HIS A 377 1.81 15.73 -18.08
C HIS A 377 0.99 15.83 -16.80
N ARG A 378 1.63 16.24 -15.68
CA ARG A 378 1.06 16.14 -14.31
C ARG A 378 0.29 17.36 -13.84
N ASN A 379 -0.02 18.29 -14.73
CA ASN A 379 -0.74 19.51 -14.36
C ASN A 379 -1.35 20.18 -15.58
N LEU A 380 -2.20 19.48 -16.31
CA LEU A 380 -2.71 19.90 -17.62
C LEU A 380 -3.46 21.24 -17.56
N ALA A 381 -4.42 21.38 -16.62
CA ALA A 381 -5.24 22.58 -16.45
C ALA A 381 -5.02 23.30 -15.11
N LYS A 382 -3.85 23.10 -14.48
CA LYS A 382 -3.46 23.70 -13.20
C LYS A 382 -4.25 23.25 -11.96
N HIS A 383 -4.91 22.07 -12.03
CA HIS A 383 -5.55 21.41 -10.89
C HIS A 383 -4.88 20.05 -10.58
N SER A 384 -3.61 19.88 -11.04
CA SER A 384 -2.86 18.63 -10.92
C SER A 384 -3.51 17.44 -11.64
N GLU A 385 -4.16 17.68 -12.77
CA GLU A 385 -4.60 16.63 -13.66
C GLU A 385 -3.42 15.89 -14.27
N LEU A 386 -3.49 14.58 -14.30
CA LEU A 386 -2.52 13.72 -14.95
C LEU A 386 -3.03 13.30 -16.33
N LEU A 387 -2.41 13.83 -17.36
CA LEU A 387 -2.55 13.31 -18.72
C LEU A 387 -1.45 12.27 -18.94
N THR A 388 -1.85 11.09 -19.41
CA THR A 388 -0.94 10.04 -19.86
C THR A 388 -1.28 9.69 -21.30
N VAL A 389 -0.27 9.73 -22.17
CA VAL A 389 -0.37 9.26 -23.55
C VAL A 389 0.65 8.15 -23.72
N LYS A 390 0.19 6.97 -24.06
CA LYS A 390 1.01 5.79 -24.29
C LYS A 390 0.80 5.30 -25.72
N ILE A 391 1.91 5.10 -26.43
CA ILE A 391 1.93 4.47 -27.75
C ILE A 391 2.85 3.25 -27.64
N ARG A 392 2.40 2.12 -28.13
CA ARG A 392 3.18 0.88 -28.16
C ARG A 392 3.05 0.17 -29.49
N GLY A 393 4.09 -0.54 -29.87
CA GLY A 393 4.08 -1.45 -31.00
C GLY A 393 4.81 -2.73 -30.64
N SER A 394 4.33 -3.86 -31.10
CA SER A 394 5.00 -5.15 -30.97
C SER A 394 4.95 -5.93 -32.26
N TYR A 395 5.97 -6.73 -32.47
CA TYR A 395 6.11 -7.66 -33.58
C TYR A 395 6.54 -9.01 -33.03
N GLU A 396 5.88 -10.08 -33.47
CA GLU A 396 6.18 -11.44 -33.08
C GLU A 396 6.23 -12.30 -34.35
N SER A 397 7.30 -13.06 -34.49
CA SER A 397 7.48 -13.99 -35.59
C SER A 397 7.01 -15.38 -35.18
N LEU A 398 5.97 -15.88 -35.85
CA LEU A 398 5.38 -17.18 -35.54
C LEU A 398 6.16 -18.29 -36.19
N SER A 399 6.60 -19.29 -35.40
CA SER A 399 7.33 -20.46 -35.85
C SER A 399 6.36 -21.60 -36.20
N GLY A 400 5.66 -21.50 -37.32
CA GLY A 400 4.76 -22.54 -37.78
C GLY A 400 4.35 -22.33 -39.24
N ASN A 401 4.54 -23.33 -40.09
CA ASN A 401 3.93 -23.34 -41.41
C ASN A 401 2.49 -23.86 -41.27
N LEU A 402 1.57 -22.96 -41.06
CA LEU A 402 0.14 -23.25 -41.09
C LEU A 402 -0.34 -22.99 -42.54
N GLU A 403 -0.60 -24.05 -43.30
CA GLU A 403 -1.18 -23.94 -44.62
C GLU A 403 -2.53 -23.22 -44.58
N GLY A 404 -2.72 -22.22 -45.43
CA GLY A 404 -3.97 -21.45 -45.53
C GLY A 404 -4.03 -20.13 -44.75
N LEU A 405 -2.96 -19.73 -44.04
CA LEU A 405 -2.90 -18.43 -43.32
C LEU A 405 -2.28 -17.31 -44.18
N ILE A 406 -2.73 -16.07 -43.96
CA ILE A 406 -2.34 -14.91 -44.77
C ILE A 406 -0.87 -14.53 -44.58
N ASN A 407 -0.31 -14.73 -43.38
CA ASN A 407 1.09 -14.45 -43.06
C ASN A 407 1.52 -15.18 -41.77
N ASN A 408 2.82 -15.22 -41.47
CA ASN A 408 3.40 -15.89 -40.29
C ASN A 408 3.86 -14.87 -39.24
N ARG A 409 3.17 -13.76 -39.08
CA ARG A 409 3.56 -12.71 -38.16
C ARG A 409 2.35 -12.20 -37.35
N TYR A 410 2.64 -11.77 -36.15
CA TYR A 410 1.71 -11.02 -35.31
C TYR A 410 2.25 -9.62 -35.10
N THR A 411 1.46 -8.61 -35.46
CA THR A 411 1.78 -7.21 -35.20
C THR A 411 0.68 -6.58 -34.39
N GLU A 412 1.07 -5.80 -33.39
CA GLU A 412 0.13 -5.03 -32.57
C GLU A 412 0.60 -3.59 -32.46
N MET A 413 -0.30 -2.65 -32.71
CA MET A 413 -0.11 -1.23 -32.48
C MET A 413 -1.19 -0.71 -31.57
N GLY A 414 -0.79 -0.09 -30.46
CA GLY A 414 -1.72 0.44 -29.45
C GLY A 414 -1.44 1.90 -29.12
N ALA A 415 -2.52 2.64 -28.93
CA ALA A 415 -2.48 3.98 -28.39
C ALA A 415 -3.46 4.09 -27.20
N GLU A 416 -3.03 4.71 -26.11
CA GLU A 416 -3.85 4.95 -24.94
C GLU A 416 -3.69 6.40 -24.50
N VAL A 417 -4.83 7.07 -24.27
CA VAL A 417 -4.88 8.43 -23.71
C VAL A 417 -5.72 8.38 -22.44
N GLY A 418 -5.10 8.70 -21.32
CA GLY A 418 -5.74 8.75 -20.01
C GLY A 418 -5.68 10.14 -19.40
N ILE A 419 -6.79 10.61 -18.83
CA ILE A 419 -6.82 11.85 -18.03
C ILE A 419 -7.36 11.51 -16.65
N SER A 420 -6.55 11.77 -15.61
CA SER A 420 -6.93 11.55 -14.22
C SER A 420 -7.06 12.87 -13.48
N PHE A 421 -8.22 13.08 -12.87
CA PHE A 421 -8.52 14.23 -12.01
C PHE A 421 -8.36 13.81 -10.56
N PRO A 422 -7.60 14.55 -9.72
CA PRO A 422 -7.41 14.22 -8.29
C PRO A 422 -8.64 14.59 -7.44
N LYS A 423 -9.82 14.58 -8.03
CA LYS A 423 -11.11 14.91 -7.41
C LYS A 423 -12.24 14.08 -8.01
N PHE A 424 -13.34 14.00 -7.28
CA PHE A 424 -14.56 13.35 -7.75
C PHE A 424 -15.33 14.28 -8.70
N GLU A 425 -15.30 14.01 -9.99
CA GLU A 425 -16.05 14.74 -11.01
C GLU A 425 -17.32 13.99 -11.36
N ALA A 426 -18.47 14.52 -10.92
CA ALA A 426 -19.79 14.03 -11.26
C ALA A 426 -20.68 15.22 -11.58
N PRO A 427 -20.92 15.55 -12.86
CA PRO A 427 -21.62 16.77 -13.27
C PRO A 427 -23.05 16.85 -12.72
N ILE A 428 -23.69 15.71 -12.49
CA ILE A 428 -25.07 15.60 -12.00
C ILE A 428 -25.19 15.93 -10.50
N LEU A 429 -24.09 15.81 -9.73
CA LEU A 429 -24.13 15.98 -8.28
C LEU A 429 -23.76 17.41 -7.85
N LYS A 430 -24.48 17.93 -6.85
CA LYS A 430 -24.18 19.25 -6.24
C LYS A 430 -22.77 19.26 -5.65
N LYS A 431 -22.08 20.40 -5.71
CA LYS A 431 -20.69 20.61 -5.23
C LYS A 431 -20.47 20.12 -3.79
N ARG A 432 -21.44 20.34 -2.89
CA ARG A 432 -21.38 19.89 -1.49
C ARG A 432 -21.24 18.38 -1.32
N TYR A 433 -21.88 17.58 -2.19
CA TYR A 433 -21.76 16.12 -2.18
C TYR A 433 -20.45 15.67 -2.81
N ARG A 434 -20.03 16.30 -3.91
CA ARG A 434 -18.77 16.00 -4.58
C ARG A 434 -17.55 16.16 -3.65
N GLN A 435 -17.55 17.20 -2.82
CA GLN A 435 -16.47 17.46 -1.85
C GLN A 435 -16.37 16.42 -0.71
N ARG A 436 -17.46 15.71 -0.40
CA ARG A 436 -17.47 14.63 0.61
C ARG A 436 -16.88 13.33 0.06
N VAL A 437 -16.96 13.14 -1.24
CA VAL A 437 -16.46 11.91 -1.89
C VAL A 437 -14.98 12.08 -2.20
N LYS A 438 -14.14 11.38 -1.46
CA LYS A 438 -12.68 11.41 -1.63
C LYS A 438 -12.24 10.40 -2.69
N ALA A 439 -12.64 10.62 -3.94
CA ALA A 439 -12.28 9.78 -5.06
C ALA A 439 -11.54 10.59 -6.14
N SER A 440 -10.71 9.93 -6.91
CA SER A 440 -10.21 10.42 -8.20
C SER A 440 -11.13 9.94 -9.32
N THR A 441 -11.21 10.75 -10.38
CA THR A 441 -11.96 10.42 -11.60
C THR A 441 -10.98 10.22 -12.73
N GLU A 442 -11.11 9.14 -13.48
CA GLU A 442 -10.28 8.87 -14.64
C GLU A 442 -11.15 8.67 -15.88
N PHE A 443 -10.72 9.27 -16.97
CA PHE A 443 -11.19 9.00 -18.33
C PHE A 443 -10.04 8.34 -19.08
N ASN A 444 -10.35 7.27 -19.81
CA ASN A 444 -9.40 6.58 -20.65
C ASN A 444 -9.99 6.33 -22.03
N PHE A 445 -9.15 6.50 -23.05
CA PHE A 445 -9.42 6.15 -24.43
C PHE A 445 -8.32 5.21 -24.87
N THR A 446 -8.69 4.11 -25.49
CA THR A 446 -7.76 3.08 -25.96
C THR A 446 -8.06 2.79 -27.41
N PHE A 447 -7.01 2.62 -28.18
CA PHE A 447 -7.08 2.14 -29.56
C PHE A 447 -6.02 1.05 -29.72
N ASN A 448 -6.40 -0.09 -30.29
CA ASN A 448 -5.51 -1.19 -30.52
C ASN A 448 -5.82 -1.80 -31.90
N HIS A 449 -4.81 -1.88 -32.73
CA HIS A 449 -4.83 -2.56 -34.02
C HIS A 449 -3.96 -3.80 -33.93
N GLN A 450 -4.56 -4.97 -34.15
CA GLN A 450 -3.92 -6.26 -34.10
C GLN A 450 -4.04 -6.92 -35.48
N GLU A 451 -2.91 -7.32 -36.04
CA GLU A 451 -2.85 -8.10 -37.25
C GLU A 451 -2.25 -9.46 -36.91
N ARG A 452 -3.07 -10.49 -36.99
CA ARG A 452 -2.70 -11.90 -36.84
C ARG A 452 -2.85 -12.64 -38.14
N PRO A 453 -2.24 -13.84 -38.29
CA PRO A 453 -2.43 -14.64 -39.49
C PRO A 453 -3.88 -14.92 -39.83
N GLU A 454 -4.75 -15.05 -38.79
CA GLU A 454 -6.12 -15.48 -38.95
C GLU A 454 -7.07 -14.31 -39.17
N TYR A 455 -6.75 -13.12 -38.62
CA TYR A 455 -7.62 -11.96 -38.67
C TYR A 455 -6.89 -10.64 -38.44
N THR A 456 -7.52 -9.57 -38.89
CA THR A 456 -7.19 -8.20 -38.45
C THR A 456 -8.29 -7.71 -37.54
N ARG A 457 -7.92 -7.21 -36.34
CA ARG A 457 -8.86 -6.73 -35.34
C ARG A 457 -8.51 -5.33 -34.89
N ILE A 458 -9.50 -4.46 -34.86
CA ILE A 458 -9.40 -3.12 -34.30
C ILE A 458 -10.27 -3.07 -33.03
N ILE A 459 -9.68 -2.63 -31.92
CA ILE A 459 -10.36 -2.44 -30.65
C ILE A 459 -10.26 -0.97 -30.29
N ALA A 460 -11.39 -0.30 -30.18
CA ALA A 460 -11.49 1.07 -29.69
C ALA A 460 -12.27 1.06 -28.37
N GLY A 461 -11.72 1.68 -27.34
CA GLY A 461 -12.32 1.72 -26.02
C GLY A 461 -12.42 3.12 -25.46
N ALA A 462 -13.45 3.37 -24.67
CA ALA A 462 -13.61 4.59 -23.88
C ALA A 462 -14.19 4.25 -22.51
N GLY A 463 -13.59 4.78 -21.45
CA GLY A 463 -14.04 4.47 -20.10
C GLY A 463 -13.98 5.65 -19.15
N MET A 464 -14.85 5.60 -18.14
CA MET A 464 -14.87 6.52 -17.01
C MET A 464 -14.93 5.71 -15.72
N LYS A 465 -13.97 5.96 -14.81
CA LYS A 465 -13.89 5.25 -13.55
C LYS A 465 -13.58 6.17 -12.37
N TYR A 466 -14.08 5.74 -11.22
CA TYR A 466 -13.81 6.37 -9.93
C TYR A 466 -12.93 5.47 -9.09
N LYS A 467 -11.91 6.04 -8.44
CA LYS A 467 -10.97 5.31 -7.57
C LYS A 467 -10.94 5.91 -6.18
N TRP A 468 -11.08 5.07 -5.17
CA TRP A 468 -10.93 5.41 -3.76
C TRP A 468 -9.79 4.61 -3.17
N ASN A 469 -8.82 5.29 -2.57
CA ASN A 469 -7.71 4.66 -1.88
C ASN A 469 -7.70 5.14 -0.43
N ASN A 470 -7.40 4.24 0.51
CA ASN A 470 -7.10 4.67 1.87
C ASN A 470 -5.63 5.13 1.98
N ARG A 471 -5.30 5.77 3.12
CA ARG A 471 -3.96 6.35 3.41
C ARG A 471 -2.81 5.39 3.11
N MET A 472 -2.93 4.13 3.53
CA MET A 472 -1.85 3.14 3.39
C MET A 472 -1.93 2.33 2.08
N ASN A 473 -2.80 2.69 1.14
CA ASN A 473 -3.05 1.90 -0.07
C ASN A 473 -3.41 0.42 0.20
N THR A 474 -3.80 0.11 1.42
CA THR A 474 -4.19 -1.25 1.81
C THR A 474 -5.62 -1.60 1.42
N ARG A 475 -6.44 -0.59 1.13
CA ARG A 475 -7.81 -0.75 0.64
C ARG A 475 -8.00 0.15 -0.56
N ARG A 476 -8.36 -0.46 -1.70
CA ARG A 476 -8.67 0.25 -2.94
C ARG A 476 -10.05 -0.17 -3.41
N ARG A 477 -10.81 0.79 -3.90
CA ARG A 477 -12.10 0.56 -4.54
C ARG A 477 -12.09 1.25 -5.88
N THR A 478 -12.49 0.55 -6.91
CA THR A 478 -12.65 1.12 -8.25
C THR A 478 -14.07 0.86 -8.70
N PHE A 479 -14.74 1.88 -9.19
CA PHE A 479 -16.04 1.78 -9.81
C PHE A 479 -15.91 2.25 -11.26
N ASP A 480 -16.00 1.30 -12.18
CA ASP A 480 -16.07 1.55 -13.61
C ASP A 480 -17.52 1.92 -13.94
N LEU A 481 -17.78 3.22 -14.09
CA LEU A 481 -19.12 3.72 -14.33
C LEU A 481 -19.60 3.37 -15.74
N ILE A 482 -18.72 3.55 -16.69
CA ILE A 482 -18.93 3.22 -18.12
C ILE A 482 -17.59 2.73 -18.65
N ASP A 483 -17.62 1.60 -19.32
CA ASP A 483 -16.48 1.06 -20.07
C ASP A 483 -17.03 0.48 -21.38
N ILE A 484 -16.73 1.17 -22.47
CA ILE A 484 -17.19 0.85 -23.82
C ILE A 484 -16.01 0.22 -24.55
N ASN A 485 -16.23 -0.93 -25.15
CA ASN A 485 -15.28 -1.61 -26.03
C ASN A 485 -15.98 -1.92 -27.36
N PHE A 486 -15.47 -1.32 -28.40
CA PHE A 486 -15.85 -1.56 -29.77
C PHE A 486 -14.82 -2.43 -30.43
N VAL A 487 -15.20 -3.62 -30.85
CA VAL A 487 -14.35 -4.60 -31.51
C VAL A 487 -14.83 -4.71 -32.95
N TYR A 488 -13.93 -4.43 -33.90
CA TYR A 488 -14.18 -4.48 -35.33
C TYR A 488 -13.18 -5.39 -36.03
N LEU A 489 -13.66 -6.32 -36.83
CA LEU A 489 -12.83 -7.27 -37.59
C LEU A 489 -12.95 -6.99 -39.09
N PRO A 490 -12.13 -6.07 -39.64
CA PRO A 490 -12.21 -5.70 -41.08
C PRO A 490 -11.80 -6.84 -42.02
N LYS A 491 -10.99 -7.79 -41.54
CA LYS A 491 -10.56 -8.96 -42.29
C LYS A 491 -10.60 -10.20 -41.39
N SER A 492 -11.40 -11.17 -41.75
CA SER A 492 -11.36 -12.52 -41.19
C SER A 492 -11.32 -13.50 -42.36
N THR A 493 -10.48 -14.52 -42.26
CA THR A 493 -10.42 -15.54 -43.28
C THR A 493 -11.65 -16.42 -43.15
N ILE A 494 -12.57 -16.36 -44.12
CA ILE A 494 -13.81 -17.17 -44.12
C ILE A 494 -13.48 -18.64 -44.02
N ASP A 495 -12.40 -19.08 -44.68
CA ASP A 495 -11.91 -20.46 -44.63
C ASP A 495 -11.47 -20.86 -43.21
N PHE A 496 -10.85 -19.95 -42.45
CA PHE A 496 -10.48 -20.18 -41.05
C PHE A 496 -11.70 -20.41 -40.16
N ILE A 497 -12.72 -19.57 -40.29
CA ILE A 497 -13.96 -19.70 -39.53
C ILE A 497 -14.68 -20.99 -39.86
N ASN A 498 -14.74 -21.35 -41.15
CA ASN A 498 -15.41 -22.57 -41.63
C ASN A 498 -14.62 -23.84 -41.28
N THR A 499 -13.29 -23.77 -41.21
CA THR A 499 -12.44 -24.92 -40.92
C THR A 499 -12.29 -25.19 -39.41
N ILE A 500 -12.17 -24.14 -38.60
CA ILE A 500 -11.90 -24.27 -37.14
C ILE A 500 -13.18 -24.24 -36.32
N ALA A 501 -14.23 -23.56 -36.77
CA ALA A 501 -15.46 -23.37 -36.01
C ALA A 501 -16.73 -23.92 -36.69
N PRO A 502 -16.71 -25.03 -37.49
CA PRO A 502 -17.93 -25.49 -38.16
C PRO A 502 -19.01 -25.95 -37.18
N THR A 503 -18.63 -26.32 -35.95
CA THR A 503 -19.52 -26.92 -34.93
C THR A 503 -19.60 -26.15 -33.61
N ASN A 504 -18.80 -25.11 -33.42
CA ASN A 504 -18.75 -24.37 -32.15
C ASN A 504 -19.25 -22.92 -32.31
N PRO A 505 -20.53 -22.64 -31.97
CA PRO A 505 -21.11 -21.29 -32.09
C PRO A 505 -20.39 -20.23 -31.24
N LEU A 506 -19.83 -20.62 -30.08
CA LEU A 506 -19.11 -19.70 -29.17
C LEU A 506 -17.79 -19.24 -29.80
N LEU A 507 -17.10 -20.15 -30.50
CA LEU A 507 -15.85 -19.82 -31.16
C LEU A 507 -16.13 -18.88 -32.34
N ARG A 508 -17.17 -19.15 -33.15
CA ARG A 508 -17.60 -18.30 -34.25
C ARG A 508 -17.96 -16.89 -33.78
N TYR A 509 -18.68 -16.79 -32.67
CA TYR A 509 -19.05 -15.52 -32.06
C TYR A 509 -17.82 -14.67 -31.67
N SER A 510 -16.71 -15.28 -31.26
CA SER A 510 -15.46 -14.57 -30.90
C SER A 510 -14.79 -13.85 -32.10
N TYR A 511 -15.19 -14.16 -33.33
CA TYR A 511 -14.67 -13.56 -34.56
C TYR A 511 -15.70 -12.66 -35.28
N GLU A 512 -16.68 -12.16 -34.54
CA GLU A 512 -17.65 -11.18 -35.03
C GLU A 512 -17.34 -9.78 -34.44
N ASP A 513 -17.98 -8.77 -35.03
CA ASP A 513 -17.91 -7.41 -34.52
C ASP A 513 -18.73 -7.28 -33.22
N HIS A 514 -18.14 -6.64 -32.22
CA HIS A 514 -18.81 -6.48 -30.92
C HIS A 514 -18.82 -5.05 -30.44
N PHE A 515 -19.96 -4.66 -29.86
CA PHE A 515 -20.09 -3.45 -29.06
C PHE A 515 -20.45 -3.83 -27.63
N ILE A 516 -19.49 -3.67 -26.72
CA ILE A 516 -19.63 -4.10 -25.33
C ILE A 516 -19.62 -2.86 -24.44
N MET A 517 -20.71 -2.65 -23.71
CA MET A 517 -20.79 -1.62 -22.66
C MET A 517 -20.94 -2.31 -21.31
N ARG A 518 -19.97 -2.10 -20.44
CA ARG A 518 -19.93 -2.71 -19.11
C ARG A 518 -19.84 -1.68 -18.00
N MET A 519 -20.31 -2.09 -16.83
CA MET A 519 -20.09 -1.45 -15.54
C MET A 519 -19.37 -2.44 -14.63
N GLY A 520 -18.50 -1.94 -13.75
CA GLY A 520 -17.74 -2.81 -12.89
C GLY A 520 -17.46 -2.22 -11.51
N TYR A 521 -17.30 -3.08 -10.53
CA TYR A 521 -16.84 -2.71 -9.21
C TYR A 521 -15.73 -3.64 -8.76
N THR A 522 -14.59 -3.07 -8.40
CA THR A 522 -13.44 -3.82 -7.87
C THR A 522 -13.14 -3.37 -6.45
N PHE A 523 -13.08 -4.32 -5.54
CA PHE A 523 -12.62 -4.13 -4.17
C PHE A 523 -11.30 -4.87 -3.97
N TYR A 524 -10.30 -4.17 -3.45
CA TYR A 524 -8.98 -4.73 -3.13
C TYR A 524 -8.63 -4.40 -1.68
N LYS A 525 -8.18 -5.40 -0.94
CA LYS A 525 -7.70 -5.27 0.44
C LYS A 525 -6.43 -6.09 0.64
N THR A 526 -5.42 -5.50 1.26
CA THR A 526 -4.18 -6.19 1.66
C THR A 526 -3.71 -5.70 3.01
N ASN A 527 -2.97 -6.53 3.73
CA ASN A 527 -2.24 -6.13 4.93
C ASN A 527 -0.76 -5.82 4.65
N ARG A 528 -0.34 -5.89 3.37
CA ARG A 528 1.05 -5.58 3.00
C ARG A 528 1.35 -4.12 3.32
N PRO A 529 2.38 -3.82 4.14
CA PRO A 529 2.78 -2.45 4.40
C PRO A 529 3.29 -1.80 3.10
N PRO A 530 3.14 -0.46 2.95
CA PRO A 530 3.69 0.25 1.81
C PRO A 530 5.21 0.08 1.76
N LEU A 531 5.77 -0.10 0.58
CA LEU A 531 7.19 -0.41 0.31
C LEU A 531 8.19 0.64 0.85
N PHE A 532 7.73 1.81 1.27
CA PHE A 532 8.58 2.92 1.74
C PHE A 532 9.25 2.68 3.10
N ASN A 533 8.86 1.67 3.87
CA ASN A 533 9.39 1.39 5.20
C ASN A 533 10.20 0.07 5.29
N THR A 534 10.46 -0.58 4.19
CA THR A 534 11.35 -1.75 4.21
C THR A 534 12.79 -1.29 4.01
N SER A 535 13.45 -0.92 5.09
CA SER A 535 14.91 -0.96 5.14
C SER A 535 15.34 -2.38 4.78
N ALA A 536 16.02 -2.53 3.65
CA ALA A 536 16.36 -3.81 3.02
C ALA A 536 17.34 -4.69 3.81
N HIS A 537 17.51 -4.46 5.12
CA HIS A 537 18.55 -5.11 5.94
C HIS A 537 18.03 -5.89 7.16
N ASN A 538 16.73 -5.98 7.36
CA ASN A 538 16.22 -6.83 8.43
C ASN A 538 15.58 -8.08 7.83
N ASN A 539 16.24 -9.21 7.97
CA ASN A 539 15.68 -10.57 7.86
C ASN A 539 14.63 -10.83 8.96
N ILE A 540 13.75 -9.84 9.19
CA ILE A 540 12.63 -10.00 10.09
C ILE A 540 11.61 -10.83 9.33
N SER A 541 11.20 -11.94 9.89
CA SER A 541 10.09 -12.76 9.42
C SER A 541 8.92 -11.84 9.06
N GLN A 542 8.65 -11.70 7.76
CA GLN A 542 7.54 -10.88 7.31
C GLN A 542 6.25 -11.49 7.83
N PRO A 543 5.33 -10.71 8.41
CA PRO A 543 4.03 -11.22 8.79
C PRO A 543 3.33 -11.78 7.55
N ASP A 544 2.47 -12.79 7.74
CA ASP A 544 1.70 -13.36 6.65
C ASP A 544 1.01 -12.26 5.86
N ILE A 545 1.30 -12.21 4.57
CA ILE A 545 0.71 -11.24 3.66
C ILE A 545 -0.51 -11.89 3.04
N TYR A 546 -1.66 -11.27 3.23
CA TYR A 546 -2.86 -11.63 2.50
C TYR A 546 -3.29 -10.50 1.57
N THR A 547 -3.85 -10.89 0.45
CA THR A 547 -4.48 -9.98 -0.49
C THR A 547 -5.83 -10.56 -0.88
N PHE A 548 -6.87 -9.76 -0.72
CA PHE A 548 -8.22 -10.10 -1.14
C PHE A 548 -8.64 -9.16 -2.26
N ARG A 549 -9.07 -9.72 -3.40
CA ARG A 549 -9.64 -8.98 -4.52
C ARG A 549 -10.99 -9.57 -4.87
N MET A 550 -12.00 -8.72 -4.94
CA MET A 550 -13.34 -9.04 -5.41
C MET A 550 -13.63 -8.13 -6.60
N GLN A 551 -14.15 -8.70 -7.67
CA GLN A 551 -14.54 -7.99 -8.87
C GLN A 551 -15.91 -8.47 -9.30
N ALA A 552 -16.80 -7.52 -9.58
CA ALA A 552 -18.12 -7.76 -10.12
C ALA A 552 -18.30 -6.89 -11.37
N GLU A 553 -18.73 -7.48 -12.46
CA GLU A 553 -18.93 -6.80 -13.75
C GLU A 553 -20.30 -7.17 -14.30
N MET A 554 -20.92 -6.20 -14.95
CA MET A 554 -22.19 -6.36 -15.66
C MET A 554 -22.04 -5.76 -17.05
N ALA A 555 -22.37 -6.51 -18.07
CA ALA A 555 -22.35 -6.06 -19.47
C ALA A 555 -23.77 -6.02 -20.04
N GLY A 556 -24.05 -5.06 -20.94
CA GLY A 556 -25.31 -4.92 -21.63
C GLY A 556 -26.46 -4.22 -20.86
N ASN A 557 -26.49 -4.31 -19.53
CA ASN A 557 -27.60 -3.79 -18.73
C ASN A 557 -27.80 -2.27 -18.86
N LEU A 558 -26.71 -1.50 -18.87
CA LEU A 558 -26.75 -0.05 -19.04
C LEU A 558 -27.27 0.32 -20.43
N LEU A 559 -26.82 -0.40 -21.45
CA LEU A 559 -27.25 -0.21 -22.83
C LEU A 559 -28.73 -0.54 -23.01
N TYR A 560 -29.21 -1.59 -22.37
CA TYR A 560 -30.64 -1.94 -22.33
C TYR A 560 -31.46 -0.82 -21.69
N LEU A 561 -31.03 -0.27 -20.55
CA LEU A 561 -31.72 0.84 -19.90
C LEU A 561 -31.78 2.09 -20.80
N ILE A 562 -30.68 2.44 -21.46
CA ILE A 562 -30.59 3.58 -22.36
C ILE A 562 -31.49 3.34 -23.57
N SER A 563 -31.45 2.15 -24.18
CA SER A 563 -32.28 1.80 -25.34
C SER A 563 -33.76 1.85 -25.02
N ASN A 564 -34.16 1.39 -23.84
CA ASN A 564 -35.54 1.47 -23.37
C ASN A 564 -35.99 2.93 -23.14
N ALA A 565 -35.12 3.75 -22.52
CA ALA A 565 -35.40 5.16 -22.24
C ALA A 565 -35.47 6.02 -23.51
N THR A 566 -34.71 5.67 -24.54
CA THR A 566 -34.65 6.42 -25.82
C THR A 566 -35.60 5.89 -26.88
N GLY A 567 -36.35 4.83 -26.58
CA GLY A 567 -37.28 4.21 -27.55
C GLY A 567 -36.59 3.53 -28.74
N MET A 568 -35.31 3.14 -28.59
CA MET A 568 -34.61 2.37 -29.61
C MET A 568 -35.30 1.03 -29.84
N LYS A 569 -35.77 0.82 -31.05
CA LYS A 569 -36.49 -0.42 -31.42
C LYS A 569 -35.50 -1.59 -31.49
N ARG A 570 -35.85 -2.68 -30.83
CA ARG A 570 -35.22 -3.96 -30.97
C ARG A 570 -35.53 -4.57 -32.32
N HIS A 571 -34.54 -4.89 -33.13
CA HIS A 571 -34.70 -5.57 -34.40
C HIS A 571 -34.14 -6.96 -34.31
N ASP A 572 -34.94 -8.00 -34.58
CA ASP A 572 -34.55 -9.43 -34.54
C ASP A 572 -33.83 -9.88 -33.28
N GLY A 573 -34.26 -9.41 -32.10
CA GLY A 573 -33.68 -9.80 -30.83
C GLY A 573 -32.38 -9.09 -30.44
N ALA A 574 -31.85 -8.22 -31.31
CA ALA A 574 -30.62 -7.48 -31.08
C ALA A 574 -30.82 -5.97 -31.29
N TYR A 575 -29.96 -5.18 -30.67
CA TYR A 575 -29.89 -3.73 -30.91
C TYR A 575 -28.80 -3.42 -31.92
N LYS A 576 -28.93 -2.35 -32.69
CA LYS A 576 -27.88 -1.89 -33.60
C LYS A 576 -27.31 -0.56 -33.10
N VAL A 577 -25.98 -0.52 -32.89
CA VAL A 577 -25.22 0.70 -32.59
C VAL A 577 -24.15 0.84 -33.65
N PHE A 578 -24.10 1.99 -34.32
CA PHE A 578 -23.19 2.23 -35.43
C PHE A 578 -23.22 1.15 -36.52
N GLY A 579 -24.41 0.57 -36.79
CA GLY A 579 -24.57 -0.49 -37.77
C GLY A 579 -24.18 -1.91 -37.31
N ILE A 580 -23.68 -2.05 -36.11
CA ILE A 580 -23.25 -3.32 -35.52
C ILE A 580 -24.38 -3.86 -34.63
N GLN A 581 -24.70 -5.14 -34.80
CA GLN A 581 -25.61 -5.84 -33.92
C GLN A 581 -24.89 -6.19 -32.61
N TYR A 582 -25.58 -6.01 -31.50
CA TYR A 582 -25.08 -6.50 -30.21
C TYR A 582 -26.18 -7.25 -29.47
N ALA A 583 -25.80 -8.34 -28.84
CA ALA A 583 -26.69 -9.10 -27.98
C ALA A 583 -26.56 -8.64 -26.52
N GLN A 584 -27.63 -8.79 -25.77
CA GLN A 584 -27.66 -8.59 -24.34
C GLN A 584 -27.12 -9.86 -23.66
N TYR A 585 -26.13 -9.73 -22.80
CA TYR A 585 -25.60 -10.79 -21.95
C TYR A 585 -25.96 -10.56 -20.50
#